data_a3f13989fad913cba930c90ce93d2813
#
_entry.id   a3f13989fad913cba930c90ce93d2813
#
_cell.length_a   1.000
_cell.length_b   1.000
_cell.length_c   1.000
_cell.angle_alpha   90.00
_cell.angle_beta   90.00
_cell.angle_gamma   90.00
#
_symmetry.space_group_name_H-M   'P 1'
#
loop_
_entity.id
_entity.type
_entity.pdbx_description
1 polymer ?
#
loop_
_entity_poly.entity_id
_entity_poly.type
_entity_poly.pdbx_seq_one_letter_code
_entity_poly.pdbx_strand_id
1 'polypeptide(L)'
;SMYPKEGNPLWEDYSTVVVAETLKTYSDYTFDYPYHKAISVHAKQIGMEYPMICFNFGRPNIDGSYSDDVKFGMIGVIIHEVGHNWFPMIVNNDERQWAWMDEGINSFVEYRHMEKKYPSKKSLRKSNLLKTFQLNGQSGAISWDGSVVKTVAK
;
A
#
# COMPACT_ATOMS: atom_id res chain seq x y z
N SER A 1 -8.02 -10.75 -8.30
CA SER A 1 -6.69 -11.20 -7.83
C SER A 1 -6.31 -12.53 -8.44
N MET A 2 -5.00 -12.78 -8.56
CA MET A 2 -4.43 -14.01 -9.10
C MET A 2 -3.46 -14.59 -8.08
N TYR A 3 -3.69 -15.81 -7.63
CA TYR A 3 -2.89 -16.47 -6.60
C TYR A 3 -2.95 -17.99 -6.74
N PRO A 4 -1.92 -18.74 -6.33
CA PRO A 4 -1.94 -20.18 -6.31
C PRO A 4 -2.80 -20.71 -5.16
N LYS A 5 -3.23 -21.96 -5.23
CA LYS A 5 -4.08 -22.57 -4.18
C LYS A 5 -3.46 -22.53 -2.78
N GLU A 6 -2.15 -22.48 -2.68
CA GLU A 6 -1.39 -22.34 -1.44
C GLU A 6 -1.56 -20.96 -0.79
N GLY A 7 -2.17 -20.00 -1.48
CA GLY A 7 -2.57 -18.71 -0.92
C GLY A 7 -3.86 -18.76 -0.10
N ASN A 8 -4.64 -19.85 -0.26
CA ASN A 8 -5.91 -20.00 0.45
C ASN A 8 -5.71 -20.43 1.91
N PRO A 9 -6.65 -20.03 2.80
CA PRO A 9 -7.83 -19.20 2.53
C PRO A 9 -7.55 -17.68 2.49
N LEU A 10 -6.37 -17.24 2.88
CA LEU A 10 -6.02 -15.82 3.07
C LEU A 10 -6.31 -14.95 1.84
N TRP A 11 -5.85 -15.39 0.66
CA TRP A 11 -6.02 -14.64 -0.59
C TRP A 11 -7.46 -14.64 -1.07
N GLU A 12 -8.15 -15.77 -0.91
CA GLU A 12 -9.57 -15.91 -1.28
C GLU A 12 -10.45 -14.96 -0.47
N ASP A 13 -10.22 -14.90 0.85
CA ASP A 13 -11.01 -14.11 1.77
C ASP A 13 -10.82 -12.60 1.60
N TYR A 14 -9.60 -12.15 1.27
CA TYR A 14 -9.26 -10.73 1.39
C TYR A 14 -8.78 -10.06 0.11
N SER A 15 -8.03 -10.72 -0.75
CA SER A 15 -7.24 -10.02 -1.77
C SER A 15 -8.07 -9.21 -2.75
N THR A 16 -9.14 -9.76 -3.30
CA THR A 16 -9.98 -9.07 -4.29
C THR A 16 -10.79 -7.95 -3.65
N VAL A 17 -11.29 -8.17 -2.44
CA VAL A 17 -12.03 -7.16 -1.68
C VAL A 17 -11.13 -5.96 -1.38
N VAL A 18 -9.90 -6.22 -0.94
CA VAL A 18 -8.92 -5.16 -0.64
C VAL A 18 -8.58 -4.35 -1.88
N VAL A 19 -8.38 -4.96 -3.05
CA VAL A 19 -8.19 -4.22 -4.31
C VAL A 19 -9.37 -3.28 -4.56
N ALA A 20 -10.62 -3.77 -4.49
CA ALA A 20 -11.81 -2.95 -4.75
C ALA A 20 -11.95 -1.80 -3.74
N GLU A 21 -11.70 -2.06 -2.46
CA GLU A 21 -11.74 -1.04 -1.40
C GLU A 21 -10.64 0.01 -1.57
N THR A 22 -9.44 -0.41 -2.02
CA THR A 22 -8.34 0.51 -2.31
C THR A 22 -8.69 1.44 -3.46
N LEU A 23 -9.20 0.90 -4.57
CA LEU A 23 -9.65 1.70 -5.71
C LEU A 23 -10.63 2.77 -5.27
N LYS A 24 -11.63 2.38 -4.47
CA LYS A 24 -12.61 3.33 -3.95
C LYS A 24 -11.98 4.39 -3.05
N THR A 25 -11.13 4.00 -2.11
CA THR A 25 -10.54 4.95 -1.15
C THR A 25 -9.63 5.95 -1.85
N TYR A 26 -8.76 5.49 -2.74
CA TYR A 26 -7.86 6.38 -3.48
C TYR A 26 -8.64 7.30 -4.41
N SER A 27 -9.71 6.81 -5.07
CA SER A 27 -10.59 7.67 -5.87
C SER A 27 -11.27 8.74 -5.01
N ASP A 28 -11.77 8.39 -3.82
CA ASP A 28 -12.40 9.34 -2.88
C ASP A 28 -11.40 10.41 -2.40
N TYR A 29 -10.11 10.09 -2.25
CA TYR A 29 -9.08 11.02 -1.77
C TYR A 29 -8.44 11.88 -2.85
N THR A 30 -8.45 11.42 -4.10
CA THR A 30 -7.71 12.03 -5.21
C THR A 30 -8.60 12.29 -6.41
N PHE A 31 -8.64 11.37 -7.34
CA PHE A 31 -9.46 11.38 -8.57
C PHE A 31 -9.78 9.93 -8.96
N ASP A 32 -10.81 9.75 -9.79
CA ASP A 32 -11.28 8.42 -10.21
C ASP A 32 -10.18 7.60 -10.86
N TYR A 33 -10.17 6.30 -10.55
CA TYR A 33 -9.24 5.34 -11.16
C TYR A 33 -9.42 5.32 -12.68
N PRO A 34 -8.43 5.74 -13.48
CA PRO A 34 -8.65 5.97 -14.92
C PRO A 34 -8.44 4.73 -15.76
N TYR A 35 -7.94 3.64 -15.18
CA TYR A 35 -7.67 2.41 -15.90
C TYR A 35 -8.88 1.47 -15.88
N HIS A 36 -8.99 0.59 -16.88
CA HIS A 36 -10.11 -0.32 -17.04
C HIS A 36 -9.99 -1.60 -16.17
N LYS A 37 -8.86 -1.81 -15.50
CA LYS A 37 -8.63 -2.96 -14.61
C LYS A 37 -7.56 -2.66 -13.57
N ALA A 38 -7.59 -3.42 -12.46
CA ALA A 38 -6.52 -3.51 -11.48
C ALA A 38 -6.33 -4.99 -11.13
N ILE A 39 -5.10 -5.47 -11.24
CA ILE A 39 -4.76 -6.88 -11.03
C ILE A 39 -3.73 -6.97 -9.90
N SER A 40 -4.06 -7.72 -8.84
CA SER A 40 -3.14 -8.08 -7.78
C SER A 40 -2.70 -9.53 -7.97
N VAL A 41 -1.40 -9.76 -8.07
CA VAL A 41 -0.79 -11.08 -8.30
C VAL A 41 0.01 -11.50 -7.07
N HIS A 42 -0.19 -12.72 -6.61
CA HIS A 42 0.62 -13.28 -5.54
C HIS A 42 2.07 -13.46 -5.99
N ALA A 43 3.01 -12.90 -5.25
CA ALA A 43 4.44 -13.12 -5.38
C ALA A 43 5.03 -13.61 -4.05
N LYS A 44 6.18 -14.28 -4.10
CA LYS A 44 6.69 -15.00 -2.92
C LYS A 44 7.15 -14.05 -1.81
N GLN A 45 7.87 -12.98 -2.15
CA GLN A 45 8.55 -12.12 -1.15
C GLN A 45 8.70 -10.66 -1.60
N ILE A 46 7.91 -10.20 -2.57
CA ILE A 46 8.02 -8.84 -3.10
C ILE A 46 6.67 -8.12 -3.05
N GLY A 47 6.71 -6.80 -2.81
CA GLY A 47 5.74 -5.84 -3.30
C GLY A 47 6.34 -5.16 -4.52
N MET A 48 5.58 -4.98 -5.59
CA MET A 48 6.04 -4.30 -6.79
C MET A 48 4.86 -3.84 -7.62
N GLU A 49 4.89 -2.59 -7.98
CA GLU A 49 3.88 -1.91 -8.77
C GLU A 49 4.25 -1.88 -10.26
N TYR A 50 3.23 -2.01 -11.09
CA TYR A 50 3.22 -1.69 -12.52
C TYR A 50 1.84 -1.15 -12.89
N PRO A 51 1.70 -0.38 -14.00
CA PRO A 51 0.39 0.09 -14.42
C PRO A 51 -0.61 -1.06 -14.56
N MET A 52 -1.71 -0.99 -13.82
CA MET A 52 -2.83 -1.95 -13.82
C MET A 52 -2.51 -3.36 -13.28
N ILE A 53 -1.27 -3.67 -12.91
CA ILE A 53 -0.89 -4.97 -12.34
C ILE A 53 0.18 -4.77 -11.28
N CYS A 54 -0.01 -5.36 -10.11
CA CYS A 54 0.95 -5.34 -9.03
C CYS A 54 1.23 -6.74 -8.48
N PHE A 55 2.38 -6.90 -7.85
CA PHE A 55 2.82 -8.12 -7.22
C PHE A 55 2.85 -7.93 -5.72
N ASN A 56 2.27 -8.89 -4.98
CA ASN A 56 2.07 -8.75 -3.54
C ASN A 56 2.45 -10.04 -2.82
N PHE A 57 3.13 -9.90 -1.70
CA PHE A 57 3.45 -11.04 -0.85
C PHE A 57 2.36 -11.30 0.19
N GLY A 58 2.44 -12.44 0.83
CA GLY A 58 1.57 -12.88 1.92
C GLY A 58 1.10 -14.30 1.68
N ARG A 59 1.54 -15.22 2.53
CA ARG A 59 1.19 -16.63 2.38
C ARG A 59 0.85 -17.22 3.74
N PRO A 60 -0.26 -17.97 3.84
CA PRO A 60 -0.56 -18.75 5.03
C PRO A 60 0.42 -19.91 5.18
N ASN A 61 0.41 -20.55 6.33
CA ASN A 61 1.10 -21.82 6.58
C ASN A 61 0.52 -22.93 5.69
N ILE A 62 1.22 -24.07 5.63
CA ILE A 62 0.80 -25.24 4.82
C ILE A 62 -0.59 -25.75 5.25
N ASP A 63 -0.93 -25.64 6.51
CA ASP A 63 -2.23 -26.04 7.07
C ASP A 63 -3.34 -24.99 6.84
N GLY A 64 -3.03 -23.87 6.15
CA GLY A 64 -3.96 -22.78 5.89
C GLY A 64 -4.08 -21.77 7.04
N SER A 65 -3.44 -21.98 8.17
CA SER A 65 -3.43 -21.01 9.28
C SER A 65 -2.55 -19.80 8.97
N TYR A 66 -2.88 -18.64 9.52
CA TYR A 66 -2.07 -17.42 9.42
C TYR A 66 -2.26 -16.51 10.63
N SER A 67 -1.24 -15.76 10.95
CA SER A 67 -1.30 -14.74 11.99
C SER A 67 -1.92 -13.45 11.48
N ASP A 68 -2.32 -12.59 12.41
CA ASP A 68 -2.72 -11.21 12.10
C ASP A 68 -1.63 -10.44 11.35
N ASP A 69 -0.35 -10.66 11.67
CA ASP A 69 0.76 -9.99 10.99
C ASP A 69 0.86 -10.39 9.51
N VAL A 70 0.68 -11.67 9.20
CA VAL A 70 0.64 -12.16 7.83
C VAL A 70 -0.56 -11.58 7.08
N LYS A 71 -1.74 -11.60 7.70
CA LYS A 71 -2.97 -11.04 7.14
C LYS A 71 -2.83 -9.55 6.83
N PHE A 72 -2.48 -8.75 7.83
CA PHE A 72 -2.40 -7.30 7.68
C PHE A 72 -1.16 -6.87 6.90
N GLY A 73 -0.12 -7.69 6.86
CA GLY A 73 1.00 -7.52 5.94
C GLY A 73 0.56 -7.64 4.49
N MET A 74 -0.20 -8.69 4.14
CA MET A 74 -0.76 -8.86 2.81
C MET A 74 -1.73 -7.75 2.43
N ILE A 75 -2.67 -7.42 3.32
CA ILE A 75 -3.63 -6.34 3.08
C ILE A 75 -2.90 -5.04 2.79
N GLY A 76 -1.91 -4.72 3.60
CA GLY A 76 -1.17 -3.48 3.44
C GLY A 76 -0.36 -3.41 2.17
N VAL A 77 0.35 -4.46 1.79
CA VAL A 77 1.08 -4.43 0.53
C VAL A 77 0.14 -4.32 -0.67
N ILE A 78 -1.04 -4.97 -0.66
CA ILE A 78 -2.02 -4.80 -1.73
C ILE A 78 -2.50 -3.34 -1.83
N ILE A 79 -2.81 -2.69 -0.71
CA ILE A 79 -3.22 -1.29 -0.69
C ILE A 79 -2.11 -0.40 -1.26
N HIS A 80 -0.88 -0.64 -0.84
CA HIS A 80 0.29 0.12 -1.24
C HIS A 80 0.54 0.00 -2.75
N GLU A 81 0.69 -1.21 -3.26
CA GLU A 81 1.02 -1.45 -4.66
C GLU A 81 -0.10 -1.05 -5.63
N VAL A 82 -1.37 -1.22 -5.23
CA VAL A 82 -2.50 -0.71 -6.02
C VAL A 82 -2.52 0.82 -6.02
N GLY A 83 -2.17 1.44 -4.90
CA GLY A 83 -2.09 2.89 -4.74
C GLY A 83 -1.10 3.57 -5.68
N HIS A 84 0.00 2.89 -6.01
CA HIS A 84 1.00 3.37 -6.97
C HIS A 84 0.45 3.63 -8.38
N ASN A 85 -0.73 3.12 -8.73
CA ASN A 85 -1.39 3.53 -9.98
C ASN A 85 -1.72 5.04 -10.02
N TRP A 86 -1.91 5.69 -8.86
CA TRP A 86 -2.04 7.14 -8.78
C TRP A 86 -0.69 7.84 -8.67
N PHE A 87 0.21 7.32 -7.82
CA PHE A 87 1.53 7.86 -7.51
C PHE A 87 2.57 6.72 -7.60
N PRO A 88 3.50 6.69 -8.56
CA PRO A 88 3.84 7.71 -9.55
C PRO A 88 3.23 7.48 -10.95
N MET A 89 2.35 6.47 -11.18
CA MET A 89 1.97 6.06 -12.53
C MET A 89 1.24 7.16 -13.30
N ILE A 90 0.36 7.93 -12.64
CA ILE A 90 -0.39 9.04 -13.25
C ILE A 90 0.18 10.37 -12.81
N VAL A 91 0.28 10.59 -11.49
CA VAL A 91 0.97 11.77 -10.95
C VAL A 91 2.45 11.45 -10.89
N ASN A 92 3.12 11.61 -12.01
CA ASN A 92 4.51 11.24 -12.20
C ASN A 92 5.48 12.19 -11.48
N ASN A 93 6.62 11.65 -11.06
CA ASN A 93 7.73 12.39 -10.48
C ASN A 93 9.07 11.73 -10.84
N ASP A 94 10.18 12.39 -10.53
CA ASP A 94 11.50 11.78 -10.58
C ASP A 94 11.74 10.97 -9.29
N GLU A 95 11.21 9.76 -9.24
CA GLU A 95 11.25 8.87 -8.09
C GLU A 95 12.67 8.51 -7.64
N ARG A 96 13.64 8.52 -8.55
CA ARG A 96 15.05 8.25 -8.24
C ARG A 96 15.68 9.36 -7.40
N GLN A 97 15.24 10.60 -7.59
CA GLN A 97 15.68 11.74 -6.81
C GLN A 97 14.76 12.05 -5.64
N TRP A 98 13.45 11.85 -5.82
CA TRP A 98 12.40 12.31 -4.91
C TRP A 98 11.45 11.18 -4.51
N ALA A 99 11.97 10.08 -4.02
CA ALA A 99 11.21 8.91 -3.61
C ALA A 99 10.04 9.21 -2.66
N TRP A 100 10.09 10.32 -1.91
CA TRP A 100 8.99 10.73 -1.03
C TRP A 100 7.72 11.14 -1.79
N MET A 101 7.83 11.59 -3.04
CA MET A 101 6.68 11.96 -3.86
C MET A 101 5.95 10.72 -4.38
N ASP A 102 6.66 9.65 -4.58
CA ASP A 102 6.17 8.33 -4.92
C ASP A 102 5.73 7.59 -3.65
N GLU A 103 6.67 7.11 -2.89
CA GLU A 103 6.45 6.26 -1.72
C GLU A 103 5.75 6.99 -0.57
N GLY A 104 6.10 8.26 -0.33
CA GLY A 104 5.59 9.00 0.82
C GLY A 104 4.13 9.40 0.68
N ILE A 105 3.72 9.90 -0.48
CA ILE A 105 2.33 10.27 -0.74
C ILE A 105 1.47 9.00 -0.76
N ASN A 106 1.93 7.96 -1.44
CA ASN A 106 1.25 6.69 -1.51
C ASN A 106 1.08 6.06 -0.11
N SER A 107 2.15 6.00 0.68
CA SER A 107 2.09 5.52 2.07
C SER A 107 1.17 6.34 2.97
N PHE A 108 1.04 7.65 2.72
CA PHE A 108 0.09 8.48 3.47
C PHE A 108 -1.36 8.08 3.17
N VAL A 109 -1.73 7.90 1.90
CA VAL A 109 -3.09 7.48 1.53
C VAL A 109 -3.36 6.04 2.00
N GLU A 110 -2.38 5.14 1.90
CA GLU A 110 -2.44 3.80 2.48
C GLU A 110 -2.76 3.86 3.99
N TYR A 111 -2.03 4.71 4.73
CA TYR A 111 -2.30 4.90 6.15
C TYR A 111 -3.74 5.36 6.41
N ARG A 112 -4.25 6.32 5.64
CA ARG A 112 -5.63 6.80 5.76
C ARG A 112 -6.65 5.70 5.46
N HIS A 113 -6.38 4.86 4.46
CA HIS A 113 -7.19 3.68 4.17
C HIS A 113 -7.22 2.73 5.38
N MET A 114 -6.05 2.38 5.90
CA MET A 114 -5.93 1.47 7.05
C MET A 114 -6.61 2.04 8.31
N GLU A 115 -6.47 3.34 8.57
CA GLU A 115 -7.13 4.00 9.69
C GLU A 115 -8.66 3.91 9.59
N LYS A 116 -9.21 4.09 8.40
CA LYS A 116 -10.65 4.05 8.14
C LYS A 116 -11.21 2.63 8.19
N LYS A 117 -10.53 1.67 7.61
CA LYS A 117 -11.02 0.30 7.44
C LYS A 117 -10.63 -0.64 8.58
N TYR A 118 -9.47 -0.43 9.17
CA TYR A 118 -8.89 -1.31 10.19
C TYR A 118 -8.42 -0.52 11.42
N PRO A 119 -9.30 0.20 12.12
CA PRO A 119 -8.92 1.14 13.18
C PRO A 119 -8.16 0.49 14.35
N SER A 120 -8.39 -0.78 14.63
CA SER A 120 -7.68 -1.54 15.68
C SER A 120 -6.19 -1.77 15.37
N LYS A 121 -5.76 -1.60 14.12
CA LYS A 121 -4.37 -1.79 13.68
C LYS A 121 -3.62 -0.47 13.41
N LYS A 122 -4.21 0.66 13.73
CA LYS A 122 -3.67 2.01 13.51
C LYS A 122 -2.27 2.23 14.11
N SER A 123 -2.01 1.73 15.33
CA SER A 123 -0.76 1.99 16.04
C SER A 123 0.46 1.31 15.42
N LEU A 124 0.30 0.10 14.89
CA LEU A 124 1.39 -0.67 14.27
C LEU A 124 1.90 0.00 12.99
N ARG A 125 0.99 0.51 12.17
CA ARG A 125 1.31 1.15 10.91
C ARG A 125 1.95 2.54 11.09
N LYS A 126 1.51 3.30 12.08
CA LYS A 126 2.09 4.60 12.39
C LYS A 126 3.59 4.50 12.69
N SER A 127 4.01 3.51 13.47
CA SER A 127 5.41 3.30 13.80
C SER A 127 6.24 2.88 12.57
N ASN A 128 5.68 2.06 11.67
CA ASN A 128 6.38 1.61 10.47
C ASN A 128 6.54 2.74 9.45
N LEU A 129 5.52 3.55 9.25
CA LEU A 129 5.58 4.70 8.36
C LEU A 129 6.69 5.69 8.78
N LEU A 130 6.75 6.02 10.08
CA LEU A 130 7.80 6.88 10.61
C LEU A 130 9.20 6.29 10.41
N LYS A 131 9.37 4.97 10.58
CA LYS A 131 10.64 4.29 10.33
C LYS A 131 11.04 4.33 8.85
N THR A 132 10.11 4.15 7.93
CA THR A 132 10.37 4.20 6.49
C THR A 132 10.88 5.58 6.08
N PHE A 133 10.27 6.65 6.56
CA PHE A 133 10.75 8.02 6.32
C PHE A 133 12.14 8.30 6.91
N GLN A 134 12.46 7.73 8.07
CA GLN A 134 13.75 7.90 8.72
C GLN A 134 14.89 7.12 8.04
N LEU A 135 14.61 5.91 7.52
CA LEU A 135 15.62 5.04 6.92
C LEU A 135 16.07 5.52 5.53
N ASN A 136 15.22 6.21 4.79
CA ASN A 136 15.54 6.69 3.44
C ASN A 136 16.30 8.02 3.43
N GLY A 137 16.72 8.54 4.58
CA GLY A 137 17.59 9.73 4.70
C GLY A 137 16.97 11.03 4.16
N GLN A 138 15.73 10.99 3.74
CA GLN A 138 15.00 12.14 3.24
C GLN A 138 14.15 12.71 4.38
N SER A 139 14.54 13.87 4.87
CA SER A 139 13.81 14.61 5.89
C SER A 139 12.58 15.34 5.31
N GLY A 140 11.63 14.56 4.82
CA GLY A 140 10.32 15.06 4.43
C GLY A 140 9.29 14.48 5.38
N ALA A 141 8.83 15.21 6.37
CA ALA A 141 7.78 14.75 7.25
C ALA A 141 6.42 15.23 6.72
N ILE A 142 5.51 14.29 6.46
CA ILE A 142 4.09 14.59 6.38
C ILE A 142 3.57 14.51 7.81
N SER A 143 3.00 15.61 8.32
CA SER A 143 2.43 15.59 9.65
C SER A 143 1.13 14.77 9.69
N TRP A 144 0.90 14.14 10.83
CA TRP A 144 -0.23 13.24 11.05
C TRP A 144 -1.60 13.92 11.11
N ASP A 145 -1.64 15.24 11.16
CA ASP A 145 -2.86 16.04 11.12
C ASP A 145 -3.29 16.41 9.69
N GLY A 146 -2.54 15.96 8.68
CA GLY A 146 -2.81 16.26 7.28
C GLY A 146 -2.16 17.55 6.79
N SER A 147 -1.35 18.22 7.60
CA SER A 147 -0.55 19.35 7.15
C SER A 147 0.74 18.84 6.50
N VAL A 148 1.09 19.41 5.35
CA VAL A 148 2.39 19.16 4.70
C VAL A 148 3.45 19.94 5.46
N VAL A 149 4.31 19.23 6.20
CA VAL A 149 5.48 19.85 6.82
C VAL A 149 6.49 20.17 5.73
N LYS A 150 6.87 21.44 5.64
CA LYS A 150 7.88 21.89 4.68
C LYS A 150 9.15 21.07 4.79
N THR A 151 9.55 20.46 3.69
CA THR A 151 10.85 19.82 3.54
C THR A 151 11.91 20.89 3.72
N VAL A 152 12.68 20.81 4.77
CA VAL A 152 13.92 21.60 4.89
C VAL A 152 15.01 20.76 4.26
N ALA A 153 15.30 21.05 2.99
CA ALA A 153 16.54 20.56 2.39
C ALA A 153 17.72 21.18 3.15
N LYS A 154 18.59 20.33 3.66
CA LYS A 154 19.94 20.74 4.06
C LYS A 154 20.89 20.49 2.91
#